data_03b5bd484bd4a429b15baa5eb6e1558f
#
_entry.id   03b5bd484bd4a429b15baa5eb6e1558f
#
_cell.length_a   1.000
_cell.length_b   1.000
_cell.length_c   1.000
_cell.angle_alpha   90.00
_cell.angle_beta   90.00
_cell.angle_gamma   90.00
#
_symmetry.space_group_name_H-M   'P 1'
#
loop_
_entity.id
_entity.type
_entity.pdbx_description
1 polymer ?
#
loop_
_entity_poly.entity_id
_entity_poly.type
_entity_poly.pdbx_seq_one_letter_code
_entity_poly.pdbx_strand_id
1 'polypeptide(L)'
;VSYVPCAVLAGGVPVVIELKAENEFRLTAEELEAAITPKTKLLVLPFPNNPTGAIMEKSDLEKIAEVIKKHDIFVLSDEIYSELTYLEKHVTIAFLPGMWERTIVINGFSKSHAMTGWRLGYACGPRVIIEQMLKIHQFAIMCAPSTSQYAGVEALKNGDEDVAQMREEYNGRRRYLLHRFKEMGLSCFEPFGAFYVFPCISEFGMTSEQFATELLNTEKLAVVPG
;
A
#
# COMPACT_ATOMS: atom_id res chain seq x y z
N VAL A 1 5.75 -4.76 -5.97
CA VAL A 1 6.15 -5.26 -7.30
C VAL A 1 6.56 -4.12 -8.22
N SER A 2 5.77 -3.02 -8.33
CA SER A 2 6.01 -1.98 -9.34
C SER A 2 7.14 -1.00 -9.01
N TYR A 3 7.41 -0.73 -7.75
CA TYR A 3 8.34 0.34 -7.35
C TYR A 3 9.81 0.05 -7.63
N VAL A 4 10.24 -1.21 -7.40
CA VAL A 4 11.63 -1.61 -7.68
C VAL A 4 11.97 -1.44 -9.16
N PRO A 5 11.17 -1.95 -10.13
CA PRO A 5 11.41 -1.69 -11.55
C PRO A 5 11.38 -0.21 -11.92
N CYS A 6 10.46 0.58 -11.35
CA CYS A 6 10.40 2.03 -11.60
C CYS A 6 11.66 2.75 -11.12
N ALA A 7 12.19 2.39 -9.95
CA ALA A 7 13.44 2.95 -9.43
C ALA A 7 14.62 2.63 -10.36
N VAL A 8 14.73 1.38 -10.81
CA VAL A 8 15.78 0.95 -11.76
C VAL A 8 15.69 1.70 -13.09
N LEU A 9 14.47 1.81 -13.65
CA LEU A 9 14.26 2.55 -14.91
C LEU A 9 14.59 4.05 -14.79
N ALA A 10 14.44 4.61 -13.59
CA ALA A 10 14.85 6.00 -13.29
C ALA A 10 16.36 6.14 -13.00
N GLY A 11 17.15 5.07 -13.11
CA GLY A 11 18.58 5.07 -12.81
C GLY A 11 18.90 5.01 -11.30
N GLY A 12 17.90 4.72 -10.47
CA GLY A 12 18.06 4.55 -9.04
C GLY A 12 18.53 3.14 -8.66
N VAL A 13 19.11 3.03 -7.47
CA VAL A 13 19.46 1.73 -6.85
C VAL A 13 18.46 1.47 -5.74
N PRO A 14 17.55 0.49 -5.91
CA PRO A 14 16.58 0.16 -4.88
C PRO A 14 17.27 -0.56 -3.70
N VAL A 15 16.94 -0.12 -2.48
CA VAL A 15 17.27 -0.82 -1.24
C VAL A 15 15.96 -1.29 -0.63
N VAL A 16 15.79 -2.60 -0.53
CA VAL A 16 14.56 -3.20 -0.01
C VAL A 16 14.72 -3.42 1.50
N ILE A 17 13.75 -2.95 2.26
CA ILE A 17 13.61 -3.25 3.69
C ILE A 17 12.53 -4.33 3.81
N GLU A 18 12.91 -5.51 4.27
CA GLU A 18 11.98 -6.60 4.50
C GLU A 18 11.18 -6.36 5.77
N LEU A 19 9.86 -6.33 5.63
CA LEU A 19 8.95 -6.18 6.75
C LEU A 19 8.72 -7.54 7.42
N LYS A 20 8.84 -7.59 8.74
CA LYS A 20 8.85 -8.85 9.51
C LYS A 20 7.53 -9.10 10.21
N ALA A 21 7.13 -10.36 10.27
CA ALA A 21 5.89 -10.78 10.93
C ALA A 21 5.88 -10.47 12.44
N GLU A 22 7.04 -10.55 13.11
CA GLU A 22 7.18 -10.20 14.53
C GLU A 22 6.93 -8.72 14.82
N ASN A 23 7.05 -7.84 13.82
CA ASN A 23 6.70 -6.42 13.88
C ASN A 23 5.36 -6.13 13.18
N GLU A 24 4.50 -7.14 13.04
CA GLU A 24 3.21 -7.00 12.35
C GLU A 24 3.36 -6.45 10.91
N PHE A 25 4.47 -6.75 10.24
CA PHE A 25 4.85 -6.22 8.93
C PHE A 25 4.87 -4.69 8.86
N ARG A 26 5.15 -4.01 9.97
CA ARG A 26 5.34 -2.56 10.02
C ARG A 26 6.81 -2.21 9.79
N LEU A 27 7.05 -1.05 9.20
CA LEU A 27 8.38 -0.48 9.10
C LEU A 27 8.75 0.19 10.43
N THR A 28 9.92 -0.14 10.99
CA THR A 28 10.43 0.55 12.17
C THR A 28 11.39 1.68 11.81
N ALA A 29 11.53 2.65 12.72
CA ALA A 29 12.45 3.77 12.53
C ALA A 29 13.92 3.29 12.48
N GLU A 30 14.24 2.26 13.24
CA GLU A 30 15.57 1.64 13.31
C GLU A 30 15.94 0.95 11.98
N GLU A 31 15.00 0.21 11.39
CA GLU A 31 15.20 -0.44 10.07
C GLU A 31 15.38 0.62 8.97
N LEU A 32 14.58 1.70 9.02
CA LEU A 32 14.73 2.81 8.08
C LEU A 32 16.09 3.49 8.25
N GLU A 33 16.48 3.85 9.48
CA GLU A 33 17.77 4.51 9.77
C GLU A 33 18.94 3.66 9.28
N ALA A 34 18.89 2.35 9.50
CA ALA A 34 19.94 1.42 9.07
C ALA A 34 20.06 1.30 7.52
N ALA A 35 18.97 1.52 6.78
CA ALA A 35 18.95 1.44 5.33
C ALA A 35 19.35 2.76 4.63
N ILE A 36 19.33 3.88 5.34
CA ILE A 36 19.65 5.20 4.78
C ILE A 36 21.16 5.36 4.58
N THR A 37 21.53 5.92 3.44
CA THR A 37 22.90 6.32 3.11
C THR A 37 22.90 7.78 2.61
N PRO A 38 24.05 8.44 2.48
CA PRO A 38 24.13 9.78 1.86
C PRO A 38 23.61 9.84 0.41
N LYS A 39 23.41 8.69 -0.24
CA LYS A 39 22.84 8.60 -1.59
C LYS A 39 21.33 8.39 -1.59
N THR A 40 20.71 8.11 -0.46
CA THR A 40 19.26 7.91 -0.35
C THR A 40 18.53 9.21 -0.68
N LYS A 41 17.52 9.13 -1.55
CA LYS A 41 16.73 10.29 -2.00
C LYS A 41 15.25 10.16 -1.68
N LEU A 42 14.74 8.93 -1.68
CA LEU A 42 13.31 8.66 -1.61
C LEU A 42 13.04 7.41 -0.77
N LEU A 43 12.13 7.50 0.15
CA LEU A 43 11.44 6.36 0.78
C LEU A 43 10.14 6.12 0.04
N VAL A 44 9.89 4.87 -0.36
CA VAL A 44 8.56 4.42 -0.81
C VAL A 44 7.87 3.73 0.35
N LEU A 45 6.71 4.25 0.75
CA LEU A 45 5.93 3.81 1.91
C LEU A 45 4.54 3.36 1.46
N PRO A 46 4.35 2.07 1.09
CA PRO A 46 3.09 1.56 0.54
C PRO A 46 2.22 0.97 1.66
N PHE A 47 1.49 1.82 2.39
CA PHE A 47 0.56 1.41 3.44
C PHE A 47 -0.81 2.08 3.30
N PRO A 48 -1.92 1.34 3.55
CA PRO A 48 -2.00 -0.08 3.94
C PRO A 48 -1.36 -1.01 2.91
N ASN A 49 -0.68 -2.05 3.39
CA ASN A 49 0.25 -2.84 2.58
C ASN A 49 -0.44 -3.94 1.76
N ASN A 50 0.05 -4.13 0.55
CA ASN A 50 -0.18 -5.30 -0.29
C ASN A 50 1.15 -6.10 -0.34
N PRO A 51 1.24 -7.37 0.12
CA PRO A 51 0.11 -8.32 0.32
C PRO A 51 -0.34 -8.55 1.76
N THR A 52 0.30 -7.94 2.77
CA THR A 52 0.12 -8.33 4.17
C THR A 52 -1.15 -7.79 4.80
N GLY A 53 -1.68 -6.66 4.30
CA GLY A 53 -2.78 -5.95 4.94
C GLY A 53 -2.35 -5.16 6.19
N ALA A 54 -1.04 -5.02 6.43
CA ALA A 54 -0.51 -4.22 7.53
C ALA A 54 -0.83 -2.74 7.34
N ILE A 55 -1.00 -2.04 8.44
CA ILE A 55 -1.14 -0.59 8.52
C ILE A 55 0.02 -0.01 9.33
N MET A 56 0.28 1.28 9.15
CA MET A 56 1.16 2.03 10.05
C MET A 56 0.31 2.84 11.02
N GLU A 57 0.61 2.74 12.30
CA GLU A 57 -0.02 3.59 13.31
C GLU A 57 0.59 4.99 13.30
N LYS A 58 -0.14 5.95 13.84
CA LYS A 58 0.35 7.33 13.94
C LYS A 58 1.69 7.41 14.69
N SER A 59 1.84 6.64 15.76
CA SER A 59 3.07 6.59 16.57
C SER A 59 4.29 6.06 15.79
N ASP A 60 4.07 5.11 14.87
CA ASP A 60 5.13 4.59 14.00
C ASP A 60 5.52 5.65 12.96
N LEU A 61 4.51 6.26 12.33
CA LEU A 61 4.74 7.33 11.35
C LEU A 61 5.44 8.55 11.95
N GLU A 62 5.17 8.91 13.21
CA GLU A 62 5.86 9.98 13.92
C GLU A 62 7.36 9.68 14.07
N LYS A 63 7.73 8.47 14.48
CA LYS A 63 9.14 8.04 14.57
C LYS A 63 9.83 8.03 13.20
N ILE A 64 9.16 7.51 12.18
CA ILE A 64 9.66 7.49 10.80
C ILE A 64 9.85 8.91 10.27
N ALA A 65 8.92 9.83 10.56
CA ALA A 65 9.02 11.23 10.16
C ALA A 65 10.27 11.93 10.74
N GLU A 66 10.66 11.61 11.99
CA GLU A 66 11.89 12.15 12.58
C GLU A 66 13.14 11.67 11.82
N VAL A 67 13.19 10.39 11.45
CA VAL A 67 14.30 9.87 10.63
C VAL A 67 14.35 10.55 9.27
N ILE A 68 13.20 10.68 8.60
CA ILE A 68 13.11 11.32 7.28
C ILE A 68 13.58 12.78 7.32
N LYS A 69 13.16 13.53 8.33
CA LYS A 69 13.56 14.94 8.51
C LYS A 69 15.06 15.08 8.77
N LYS A 70 15.64 14.19 9.58
CA LYS A 70 17.07 14.17 9.89
C LYS A 70 17.94 13.98 8.65
N HIS A 71 17.50 13.14 7.71
CA HIS A 71 18.26 12.79 6.51
C HIS A 71 17.84 13.56 5.25
N ASP A 72 16.86 14.45 5.36
CA ASP A 72 16.35 15.31 4.27
C ASP A 72 15.99 14.53 2.99
N ILE A 73 15.30 13.40 3.17
CA ILE A 73 14.81 12.57 2.06
C ILE A 73 13.33 12.83 1.77
N PHE A 74 12.90 12.51 0.55
CA PHE A 74 11.50 12.56 0.15
C PHE A 74 10.77 11.26 0.50
N VAL A 75 9.44 11.34 0.55
CA VAL A 75 8.55 10.19 0.74
C VAL A 75 7.58 10.09 -0.43
N LEU A 76 7.43 8.90 -0.99
CA LEU A 76 6.31 8.53 -1.84
C LEU A 76 5.39 7.62 -1.02
N SER A 77 4.28 8.16 -0.56
CA SER A 77 3.29 7.44 0.24
C SER A 77 2.20 6.89 -0.70
N ASP A 78 2.20 5.57 -0.90
CA ASP A 78 1.13 4.92 -1.67
C ASP A 78 0.00 4.55 -0.73
N GLU A 79 -1.07 5.33 -0.80
CA GLU A 79 -2.23 5.25 0.07
C GLU A 79 -3.48 4.71 -0.66
N ILE A 80 -3.28 3.91 -1.71
CA ILE A 80 -4.37 3.38 -2.55
C ILE A 80 -5.41 2.58 -1.74
N TYR A 81 -5.06 2.06 -0.57
CA TYR A 81 -5.94 1.32 0.33
C TYR A 81 -6.38 2.13 1.56
N SER A 82 -6.16 3.45 1.60
CA SER A 82 -6.46 4.29 2.77
C SER A 82 -7.90 4.20 3.26
N GLU A 83 -8.87 4.05 2.36
CA GLU A 83 -10.30 3.90 2.72
C GLU A 83 -10.67 2.48 3.17
N LEU A 84 -9.77 1.51 2.99
CA LEU A 84 -9.97 0.12 3.38
C LEU A 84 -9.15 -0.20 4.62
N THR A 85 -9.45 0.49 5.72
CA THR A 85 -8.92 0.23 7.06
C THR A 85 -10.06 -0.15 8.01
N TYR A 86 -9.83 -1.09 8.93
CA TYR A 86 -10.88 -1.78 9.68
C TYR A 86 -10.92 -1.47 11.17
N LEU A 87 -9.89 -0.87 11.75
CA LEU A 87 -9.86 -0.42 13.15
C LEU A 87 -10.02 1.09 13.24
N GLU A 88 -9.09 1.81 12.65
CA GLU A 88 -9.01 3.26 12.70
C GLU A 88 -8.93 3.84 11.29
N LYS A 89 -9.22 5.12 11.17
CA LYS A 89 -9.00 5.83 9.91
C LYS A 89 -7.51 5.88 9.62
N HIS A 90 -7.18 5.72 8.35
CA HIS A 90 -5.81 5.87 7.85
C HIS A 90 -5.22 7.23 8.25
N VAL A 91 -3.98 7.20 8.69
CA VAL A 91 -3.19 8.41 8.97
C VAL A 91 -2.16 8.57 7.87
N THR A 92 -2.24 9.66 7.12
CA THR A 92 -1.21 9.97 6.13
C THR A 92 -0.01 10.64 6.78
N ILE A 93 1.19 10.18 6.43
CA ILE A 93 2.43 10.79 6.90
C ILE A 93 2.57 12.25 6.44
N ALA A 94 1.91 12.62 5.34
CA ALA A 94 1.94 13.98 4.81
C ALA A 94 1.40 15.04 5.77
N PHE A 95 0.53 14.67 6.72
CA PHE A 95 -0.06 15.60 7.69
C PHE A 95 0.77 15.75 8.98
N LEU A 96 1.82 14.97 9.12
CA LEU A 96 2.73 15.17 10.26
C LEU A 96 3.58 16.44 10.08
N PRO A 97 3.96 17.09 11.17
CA PRO A 97 4.75 18.33 11.11
C PRO A 97 6.05 18.18 10.30
N GLY A 98 6.24 19.06 9.29
CA GLY A 98 7.42 19.06 8.43
C GLY A 98 7.47 17.97 7.36
N MET A 99 6.34 17.27 7.13
CA MET A 99 6.28 16.19 6.14
C MET A 99 5.59 16.58 4.83
N TRP A 100 4.73 17.59 4.84
CA TRP A 100 4.02 18.03 3.62
C TRP A 100 4.97 18.44 2.49
N GLU A 101 6.02 19.17 2.81
CA GLU A 101 6.98 19.73 1.86
C GLU A 101 7.86 18.66 1.20
N ARG A 102 7.80 17.42 1.68
CA ARG A 102 8.65 16.30 1.22
C ARG A 102 7.90 15.02 0.92
N THR A 103 6.56 15.04 0.98
CA THR A 103 5.74 13.85 0.72
C THR A 103 4.97 13.99 -0.58
N ILE A 104 4.99 12.94 -1.39
CA ILE A 104 4.13 12.74 -2.54
C ILE A 104 3.17 11.62 -2.16
N VAL A 105 1.89 11.96 -1.97
CA VAL A 105 0.82 10.99 -1.75
C VAL A 105 0.30 10.51 -3.09
N ILE A 106 0.26 9.20 -3.28
CA ILE A 106 -0.38 8.55 -4.43
C ILE A 106 -1.64 7.85 -3.93
N ASN A 107 -2.75 8.11 -4.59
CA ASN A 107 -4.02 7.48 -4.28
C ASN A 107 -4.89 7.38 -5.55
N GLY A 108 -6.09 6.83 -5.43
CA GLY A 108 -7.01 6.70 -6.57
C GLY A 108 -8.29 5.97 -6.21
N PHE A 109 -9.10 5.75 -7.22
CA PHE A 109 -10.46 5.23 -7.10
C PHE A 109 -10.54 3.71 -7.29
N SER A 110 -9.45 3.09 -7.73
CA SER A 110 -9.42 1.67 -8.12
C SER A 110 -9.90 0.74 -7.02
N LYS A 111 -9.59 1.05 -5.75
CA LYS A 111 -9.84 0.18 -4.60
C LYS A 111 -11.02 0.70 -3.76
N SER A 112 -10.94 1.93 -3.33
CA SER A 112 -11.97 2.58 -2.50
C SER A 112 -13.35 2.62 -3.17
N HIS A 113 -13.41 2.84 -4.47
CA HIS A 113 -14.66 2.99 -5.23
C HIS A 113 -14.89 1.85 -6.25
N ALA A 114 -14.16 0.74 -6.14
CA ALA A 114 -14.24 -0.40 -7.08
C ALA A 114 -14.04 0.00 -8.56
N MET A 115 -13.31 1.07 -8.84
CA MET A 115 -13.10 1.66 -10.17
C MET A 115 -11.80 1.17 -10.84
N THR A 116 -11.42 -0.09 -10.67
CA THR A 116 -10.15 -0.63 -11.19
C THR A 116 -10.05 -0.47 -12.71
N GLY A 117 -11.12 -0.77 -13.44
CA GLY A 117 -11.21 -0.67 -14.90
C GLY A 117 -11.23 0.76 -15.42
N TRP A 118 -11.59 1.74 -14.62
CA TRP A 118 -11.66 3.15 -15.00
C TRP A 118 -10.30 3.84 -15.14
N ARG A 119 -9.23 3.20 -14.64
CA ARG A 119 -7.85 3.69 -14.77
C ARG A 119 -7.65 5.12 -14.29
N LEU A 120 -8.16 5.46 -13.12
CA LEU A 120 -8.10 6.80 -12.52
C LEU A 120 -7.41 6.79 -11.17
N GLY A 121 -6.42 7.64 -11.01
CA GLY A 121 -5.72 7.92 -9.76
C GLY A 121 -5.22 9.36 -9.74
N TYR A 122 -4.64 9.76 -8.63
CA TYR A 122 -4.10 11.09 -8.45
C TYR A 122 -2.85 11.08 -7.58
N ALA A 123 -2.05 12.14 -7.71
CA ALA A 123 -0.92 12.40 -6.85
C ALA A 123 -1.06 13.80 -6.24
N CYS A 124 -0.76 13.91 -4.95
CA CYS A 124 -0.74 15.17 -4.22
C CYS A 124 0.64 15.35 -3.59
N GLY A 125 1.20 16.57 -3.66
CA GLY A 125 2.51 16.82 -3.08
C GLY A 125 3.05 18.21 -3.41
N PRO A 126 4.32 18.48 -3.09
CA PRO A 126 4.95 19.77 -3.37
C PRO A 126 4.85 20.14 -4.85
N ARG A 127 4.42 21.36 -5.11
CA ARG A 127 4.19 21.86 -6.47
C ARG A 127 5.39 21.63 -7.41
N VAL A 128 6.59 21.89 -6.92
CA VAL A 128 7.83 21.74 -7.71
C VAL A 128 8.03 20.30 -8.20
N ILE A 129 7.61 19.31 -7.43
CA ILE A 129 7.69 17.89 -7.81
C ILE A 129 6.54 17.52 -8.75
N ILE A 130 5.31 17.89 -8.39
CA ILE A 130 4.13 17.59 -9.21
C ILE A 130 4.26 18.18 -10.61
N GLU A 131 4.83 19.38 -10.77
CA GLU A 131 5.10 19.99 -12.08
C GLU A 131 6.07 19.14 -12.94
N GLN A 132 7.07 18.49 -12.32
CA GLN A 132 7.97 17.59 -13.06
C GLN A 132 7.28 16.25 -13.40
N MET A 133 6.52 15.70 -12.47
CA MET A 133 5.71 14.50 -12.71
C MET A 133 4.73 14.73 -13.87
N LEU A 134 4.09 15.90 -13.93
CA LEU A 134 3.17 16.26 -14.99
C LEU A 134 3.84 16.26 -16.37
N LYS A 135 5.07 16.75 -16.49
CA LYS A 135 5.81 16.72 -17.76
C LYS A 135 6.00 15.28 -18.25
N ILE A 136 6.42 14.37 -17.37
CA ILE A 136 6.59 12.96 -17.73
C ILE A 136 5.24 12.34 -18.10
N HIS A 137 4.22 12.59 -17.29
CA HIS A 137 2.87 12.07 -17.48
C HIS A 137 2.28 12.48 -18.85
N GLN A 138 2.45 13.75 -19.24
CA GLN A 138 1.95 14.25 -20.53
C GLN A 138 2.57 13.53 -21.73
N PHE A 139 3.85 13.17 -21.65
CA PHE A 139 4.49 12.42 -22.73
C PHE A 139 4.17 10.92 -22.71
N ALA A 140 3.95 10.34 -21.52
CA ALA A 140 3.68 8.91 -21.38
C ALA A 140 2.24 8.54 -21.72
N ILE A 141 1.25 9.31 -21.24
CA ILE A 141 -0.18 8.94 -21.28
C ILE A 141 -1.05 10.11 -21.76
N MET A 142 -0.57 11.34 -21.66
CA MET A 142 -1.29 12.59 -21.93
C MET A 142 -2.25 12.95 -20.77
N CYS A 143 -3.32 12.18 -20.56
CA CYS A 143 -4.26 12.36 -19.45
C CYS A 143 -5.06 11.07 -19.20
N ALA A 144 -5.72 11.00 -18.03
CA ALA A 144 -6.72 9.97 -17.78
C ALA A 144 -7.95 10.16 -18.72
N PRO A 145 -8.68 9.09 -19.07
CA PRO A 145 -9.88 9.20 -19.90
C PRO A 145 -10.89 10.19 -19.30
N SER A 146 -11.47 11.06 -20.15
CA SER A 146 -12.41 12.11 -19.70
C SER A 146 -13.62 11.52 -18.96
N THR A 147 -14.16 10.40 -19.44
CA THR A 147 -15.26 9.68 -18.78
C THR A 147 -14.90 9.26 -17.36
N SER A 148 -13.67 8.79 -17.16
CA SER A 148 -13.17 8.42 -15.84
C SER A 148 -13.03 9.62 -14.92
N GLN A 149 -12.60 10.76 -15.45
CA GLN A 149 -12.50 11.99 -14.65
C GLN A 149 -13.87 12.46 -14.16
N TYR A 150 -14.90 12.44 -15.02
CA TYR A 150 -16.27 12.77 -14.61
C TYR A 150 -16.82 11.77 -13.59
N ALA A 151 -16.58 10.47 -13.79
CA ALA A 151 -16.93 9.44 -12.80
C ALA A 151 -16.22 9.65 -11.47
N GLY A 152 -14.94 10.06 -11.48
CA GLY A 152 -14.20 10.40 -10.27
C GLY A 152 -14.76 11.60 -9.50
N VAL A 153 -15.25 12.62 -10.23
CA VAL A 153 -15.95 13.76 -9.61
C VAL A 153 -17.23 13.30 -8.90
N GLU A 154 -18.00 12.42 -9.54
CA GLU A 154 -19.21 11.85 -8.94
C GLU A 154 -18.89 10.98 -7.73
N ALA A 155 -17.88 10.11 -7.85
CA ALA A 155 -17.41 9.27 -6.75
C ALA A 155 -17.02 10.08 -5.50
N LEU A 156 -16.29 11.19 -5.68
CA LEU A 156 -15.90 12.06 -4.57
C LEU A 156 -17.08 12.87 -3.97
N LYS A 157 -18.11 13.12 -4.74
CA LYS A 157 -19.27 13.89 -4.24
C LYS A 157 -20.30 13.02 -3.52
N ASN A 158 -20.51 11.82 -4.00
CA ASN A 158 -21.67 11.02 -3.61
C ASN A 158 -21.33 9.56 -3.27
N GLY A 159 -20.04 9.14 -3.31
CA GLY A 159 -19.62 7.74 -3.15
C GLY A 159 -19.32 7.30 -1.72
N ASP A 160 -19.41 8.17 -0.72
CA ASP A 160 -18.98 7.85 0.66
C ASP A 160 -19.74 6.68 1.29
N GLU A 161 -21.06 6.59 1.04
CA GLU A 161 -21.91 5.51 1.56
C GLU A 161 -21.54 4.18 0.91
N ASP A 162 -21.29 4.16 -0.41
CA ASP A 162 -20.87 2.96 -1.14
C ASP A 162 -19.51 2.46 -0.64
N VAL A 163 -18.56 3.38 -0.40
CA VAL A 163 -17.24 3.07 0.16
C VAL A 163 -17.38 2.47 1.57
N ALA A 164 -18.22 3.04 2.41
CA ALA A 164 -18.47 2.56 3.77
C ALA A 164 -19.10 1.16 3.77
N GLN A 165 -20.10 0.93 2.91
CA GLN A 165 -20.75 -0.38 2.77
C GLN A 165 -19.76 -1.44 2.26
N MET A 166 -18.97 -1.12 1.24
CA MET A 166 -17.98 -2.04 0.68
C MET A 166 -16.89 -2.37 1.71
N ARG A 167 -16.44 -1.39 2.49
CA ARG A 167 -15.46 -1.60 3.56
C ARG A 167 -16.00 -2.57 4.61
N GLU A 168 -17.25 -2.45 5.04
CA GLU A 168 -17.85 -3.38 6.01
C GLU A 168 -18.01 -4.79 5.43
N GLU A 169 -18.36 -4.92 4.15
CA GLU A 169 -18.38 -6.20 3.45
C GLU A 169 -17.00 -6.87 3.43
N TYR A 170 -15.94 -6.15 3.11
CA TYR A 170 -14.58 -6.66 3.18
C TYR A 170 -14.17 -7.03 4.62
N ASN A 171 -14.57 -6.24 5.60
CA ASN A 171 -14.33 -6.55 7.01
C ASN A 171 -15.03 -7.85 7.45
N GLY A 172 -16.25 -8.07 6.99
CA GLY A 172 -16.98 -9.33 7.19
C GLY A 172 -16.22 -10.53 6.61
N ARG A 173 -15.76 -10.41 5.36
CA ARG A 173 -14.97 -11.46 4.68
C ARG A 173 -13.62 -11.69 5.38
N ARG A 174 -12.93 -10.63 5.79
CA ARG A 174 -11.70 -10.71 6.57
C ARG A 174 -11.90 -11.53 7.85
N ARG A 175 -12.89 -11.19 8.66
CA ARG A 175 -13.22 -11.90 9.91
C ARG A 175 -13.56 -13.37 9.68
N TYR A 176 -14.32 -13.65 8.62
CA TYR A 176 -14.65 -15.02 8.24
C TYR A 176 -13.42 -15.84 7.89
N LEU A 177 -12.52 -15.31 7.03
CA LEU A 177 -11.30 -16.02 6.64
C LEU A 177 -10.37 -16.26 7.83
N LEU A 178 -10.17 -15.27 8.69
CA LEU A 178 -9.35 -15.42 9.91
C LEU A 178 -9.92 -16.50 10.85
N HIS A 179 -11.24 -16.53 11.02
CA HIS A 179 -11.90 -17.57 11.80
C HIS A 179 -11.66 -18.95 11.19
N ARG A 180 -11.83 -19.09 9.87
CA ARG A 180 -11.60 -20.36 9.16
C ARG A 180 -10.14 -20.81 9.24
N PHE A 181 -9.18 -19.91 9.10
CA PHE A 181 -7.76 -20.24 9.27
C PHE A 181 -7.47 -20.74 10.69
N LYS A 182 -8.04 -20.11 11.70
CA LYS A 182 -7.91 -20.56 13.08
C LYS A 182 -8.48 -21.98 13.29
N GLU A 183 -9.64 -22.29 12.71
CA GLU A 183 -10.22 -23.64 12.78
C GLU A 183 -9.34 -24.68 12.06
N MET A 184 -8.67 -24.31 11.00
CA MET A 184 -7.72 -25.17 10.28
C MET A 184 -6.35 -25.29 10.96
N GLY A 185 -6.08 -24.53 12.04
CA GLY A 185 -4.78 -24.47 12.69
C GLY A 185 -3.76 -23.64 11.92
N LEU A 186 -4.16 -22.92 10.89
CA LEU A 186 -3.29 -22.11 10.06
C LEU A 186 -3.08 -20.72 10.69
N SER A 187 -1.83 -20.39 11.04
CA SER A 187 -1.54 -19.08 11.58
C SER A 187 -1.60 -18.00 10.50
N CYS A 188 -2.19 -16.86 10.84
CA CYS A 188 -2.30 -15.71 9.95
C CYS A 188 -2.17 -14.43 10.74
N PHE A 189 -1.32 -13.52 10.27
CA PHE A 189 -1.32 -12.14 10.77
C PHE A 189 -2.71 -11.53 10.58
N GLU A 190 -3.20 -10.80 11.57
CA GLU A 190 -4.49 -10.11 11.47
C GLU A 190 -4.34 -8.80 10.69
N PRO A 191 -4.77 -8.73 9.42
CA PRO A 191 -4.63 -7.52 8.62
C PRO A 191 -5.69 -6.50 9.01
N PHE A 192 -5.28 -5.26 9.22
CA PHE A 192 -6.19 -4.14 9.53
C PHE A 192 -6.36 -3.17 8.36
N GLY A 193 -5.75 -3.47 7.21
CA GLY A 193 -5.90 -2.71 5.98
C GLY A 193 -5.98 -3.56 4.73
N ALA A 194 -6.32 -2.93 3.62
CA ALA A 194 -6.50 -3.54 2.30
C ALA A 194 -7.56 -4.66 2.30
N PHE A 195 -7.51 -5.60 1.38
CA PHE A 195 -8.44 -6.74 1.28
C PHE A 195 -7.69 -8.06 1.07
N TYR A 196 -6.53 -8.19 1.70
CA TYR A 196 -5.69 -9.38 1.63
C TYR A 196 -5.65 -10.08 2.99
N VAL A 197 -5.41 -11.40 2.93
CA VAL A 197 -4.98 -12.21 4.07
C VAL A 197 -3.68 -12.90 3.69
N PHE A 198 -2.76 -13.02 4.63
CA PHE A 198 -1.41 -13.52 4.38
C PHE A 198 -1.06 -14.62 5.39
N PRO A 199 -1.63 -15.84 5.20
CA PRO A 199 -1.41 -16.95 6.12
C PRO A 199 0.01 -17.49 6.02
N CYS A 200 0.56 -17.94 7.15
CA CYS A 200 1.84 -18.62 7.21
C CYS A 200 1.69 -20.08 6.79
N ILE A 201 2.49 -20.53 5.84
CA ILE A 201 2.46 -21.88 5.30
C ILE A 201 3.71 -22.70 5.67
N SER A 202 4.54 -22.22 6.59
CA SER A 202 5.81 -22.87 6.96
C SER A 202 5.64 -24.31 7.44
N GLU A 203 4.51 -24.64 8.07
CA GLU A 203 4.20 -25.98 8.58
C GLU A 203 4.05 -27.04 7.48
N PHE A 204 3.75 -26.62 6.25
CA PHE A 204 3.61 -27.54 5.12
C PHE A 204 4.96 -27.95 4.48
N GLY A 205 6.08 -27.32 4.88
CA GLY A 205 7.40 -27.63 4.33
C GLY A 205 7.54 -27.33 2.84
N MET A 206 6.69 -26.46 2.30
CA MET A 206 6.68 -26.03 0.89
C MET A 206 7.13 -24.59 0.77
N THR A 207 7.68 -24.21 -0.40
CA THR A 207 7.78 -22.80 -0.77
C THR A 207 6.41 -22.22 -1.11
N SER A 208 6.26 -20.90 -1.06
CA SER A 208 5.00 -20.24 -1.42
C SER A 208 4.55 -20.54 -2.86
N GLU A 209 5.50 -20.65 -3.80
CA GLU A 209 5.22 -21.02 -5.19
C GLU A 209 4.73 -22.46 -5.32
N GLN A 210 5.38 -23.40 -4.61
CA GLN A 210 4.96 -24.80 -4.60
C GLN A 210 3.56 -24.94 -4.03
N PHE A 211 3.28 -24.31 -2.89
CA PHE A 211 1.97 -24.34 -2.26
C PHE A 211 0.89 -23.75 -3.16
N ALA A 212 1.12 -22.57 -3.75
CA ALA A 212 0.17 -21.92 -4.65
C ALA A 212 -0.12 -22.78 -5.89
N THR A 213 0.91 -23.41 -6.47
CA THR A 213 0.78 -24.28 -7.65
C THR A 213 0.01 -25.56 -7.32
N GLU A 214 0.30 -26.20 -6.20
CA GLU A 214 -0.40 -27.40 -5.77
C GLU A 214 -1.85 -27.13 -5.46
N LEU A 215 -2.14 -26.06 -4.72
CA LEU A 215 -3.50 -25.62 -4.39
C LEU A 215 -4.33 -25.34 -5.67
N LEU A 216 -3.72 -24.70 -6.66
CA LEU A 216 -4.37 -24.48 -7.96
C LEU A 216 -4.67 -25.78 -8.69
N ASN A 217 -3.73 -26.73 -8.70
CA ASN A 217 -3.85 -27.97 -9.47
C ASN A 217 -4.81 -28.96 -8.81
N THR A 218 -4.83 -29.04 -7.47
CA THR A 218 -5.66 -30.00 -6.73
C THR A 218 -7.04 -29.45 -6.45
N GLU A 219 -7.12 -28.25 -5.85
CA GLU A 219 -8.36 -27.68 -5.33
C GLU A 219 -8.99 -26.60 -6.25
N LYS A 220 -8.31 -26.26 -7.36
CA LYS A 220 -8.73 -25.20 -8.30
C LYS A 220 -8.86 -23.83 -7.63
N LEU A 221 -8.11 -23.61 -6.55
CA LEU A 221 -8.06 -22.37 -5.82
C LEU A 221 -6.77 -21.61 -6.19
N ALA A 222 -6.92 -20.46 -6.83
CA ALA A 222 -5.80 -19.59 -7.20
C ALA A 222 -5.46 -18.63 -6.06
N VAL A 223 -4.21 -18.66 -5.62
CA VAL A 223 -3.62 -17.70 -4.68
C VAL A 223 -2.33 -17.13 -5.29
N VAL A 224 -1.87 -16.01 -4.75
CA VAL A 224 -0.61 -15.40 -5.17
C VAL A 224 0.48 -15.85 -4.19
N PRO A 225 1.62 -16.40 -4.66
CA PRO A 225 2.72 -16.76 -3.78
C PRO A 225 3.30 -15.50 -3.10
N GLY A 226 3.72 -15.64 -1.85
CA GLY A 226 4.32 -14.58 -1.03
C GLY A 226 5.82 -14.44 -1.23
#